data_22765b7d236f6f2934c36c66031b4d5c
#
_entry.id   22765b7d236f6f2934c36c66031b4d5c
#
_cell.length_a   1.000
_cell.length_b   1.000
_cell.length_c   1.000
_cell.angle_alpha   90.00
_cell.angle_beta   90.00
_cell.angle_gamma   90.00
#
_symmetry.space_group_name_H-M   'P 1'
#
loop_
_entity.id
_entity.type
_entity.pdbx_description
1 polymer ?
#
loop_
_entity_poly.entity_id
_entity_poly.type
_entity_poly.pdbx_seq_one_letter_code
_entity_poly.pdbx_strand_id
1 'polypeptide(L)'
;LRLSRGLGDVYKRQFIYTLILKPRTNQNIVIGGAAGAAPVLIGWAATGTELDTGSWLLFLLVFLWTPAHFWALSIENVEDYRGAEFPMLPTQESKKRTSIFIGVYSCATVITSLLIAPVLQLGLIYLFLALIFGIYLMIKSYGLYSNKIKPISYFVFSNTYLAVIFLSMIADILFTIRNT
;
A
#
# COMPACT_ATOMS: atom_id res chain seq x y z
N LEU A 1 -17.60 23.54 20.02
CA LEU A 1 -18.01 23.53 18.59
C LEU A 1 -16.96 22.91 17.66
N ARG A 2 -15.66 23.06 17.94
CA ARG A 2 -14.60 22.41 17.15
C ARG A 2 -14.47 20.90 17.41
N LEU A 3 -14.69 20.46 18.65
CA LEU A 3 -14.72 19.02 19.00
C LEU A 3 -15.94 18.29 18.39
N SER A 4 -17.09 18.96 18.28
CA SER A 4 -18.28 18.35 17.68
C SER A 4 -18.15 18.18 16.15
N ARG A 5 -17.37 19.02 15.47
CA ARG A 5 -17.07 18.85 14.04
C ARG A 5 -16.13 17.66 13.79
N GLY A 6 -15.12 17.46 14.63
CA GLY A 6 -14.22 16.30 14.52
C GLY A 6 -14.93 14.97 14.76
N LEU A 7 -15.85 14.91 15.75
CA LEU A 7 -16.68 13.73 16.01
C LEU A 7 -17.66 13.46 14.85
N GLY A 8 -18.28 14.50 14.28
CA GLY A 8 -19.19 14.35 13.13
C GLY A 8 -18.51 13.80 11.87
N ASP A 9 -17.26 14.18 11.62
CA ASP A 9 -16.47 13.67 10.49
C ASP A 9 -16.01 12.21 10.70
N VAL A 10 -15.64 11.84 11.94
CA VAL A 10 -15.31 10.45 12.30
C VAL A 10 -16.53 9.56 12.15
N TYR A 11 -17.70 9.99 12.65
CA TYR A 11 -18.96 9.23 12.53
C TYR A 11 -19.42 9.13 11.07
N LYS A 12 -19.32 10.19 10.25
CA LYS A 12 -19.67 10.16 8.83
C LYS A 12 -18.76 9.22 8.05
N ARG A 13 -17.43 9.27 8.28
CA ARG A 13 -16.48 8.35 7.63
C ARG A 13 -16.70 6.91 8.05
N GLN A 14 -16.86 6.64 9.33
CA GLN A 14 -17.16 5.29 9.82
C GLN A 14 -18.53 4.80 9.35
N PHE A 15 -19.56 5.63 9.36
CA PHE A 15 -20.91 5.25 8.95
C PHE A 15 -21.00 5.00 7.44
N ILE A 16 -20.49 5.92 6.60
CA ILE A 16 -20.54 5.78 5.15
C ILE A 16 -19.60 4.68 4.68
N TYR A 17 -18.38 4.64 5.18
CA TYR A 17 -17.39 3.64 4.79
C TYR A 17 -17.75 2.25 5.33
N THR A 18 -18.04 2.14 6.62
CA THR A 18 -18.23 0.84 7.28
C THR A 18 -19.58 0.21 7.00
N LEU A 19 -20.66 1.01 6.90
CA LEU A 19 -22.02 0.48 6.73
C LEU A 19 -22.49 0.47 5.26
N ILE A 20 -21.98 1.35 4.41
CA ILE A 20 -22.49 1.48 3.03
C ILE A 20 -21.51 0.91 1.99
N LEU A 21 -20.22 1.25 2.06
CA LEU A 21 -19.24 0.81 1.06
C LEU A 21 -18.63 -0.55 1.37
N LYS A 22 -18.28 -0.80 2.62
CA LYS A 22 -17.57 -2.01 3.04
C LYS A 22 -18.33 -3.32 2.76
N PRO A 23 -19.66 -3.42 2.96
CA PRO A 23 -20.41 -4.63 2.66
C PRO A 23 -20.93 -4.76 1.22
N ARG A 24 -20.76 -3.74 0.36
CA ARG A 24 -21.41 -3.70 -0.97
C ARG A 24 -20.48 -3.79 -2.16
N THR A 25 -19.17 -3.73 -1.97
CA THR A 25 -18.22 -3.73 -3.09
C THR A 25 -16.94 -4.48 -2.75
N ASN A 26 -16.46 -5.29 -3.70
CA ASN A 26 -15.16 -5.94 -3.64
C ASN A 26 -13.97 -4.93 -3.78
N GLN A 27 -14.28 -3.66 -4.09
CA GLN A 27 -13.32 -2.55 -4.13
C GLN A 27 -13.12 -1.87 -2.76
N ASN A 28 -13.71 -2.42 -1.70
CA ASN A 28 -13.62 -1.88 -0.33
C ASN A 28 -12.16 -1.66 0.11
N ILE A 29 -11.24 -2.55 -0.27
CA ILE A 29 -9.80 -2.44 0.03
C ILE A 29 -9.17 -1.26 -0.72
N VAL A 30 -9.53 -1.05 -1.99
CA VAL A 30 -8.98 0.06 -2.78
C VAL A 30 -9.44 1.40 -2.20
N ILE A 31 -10.74 1.53 -1.90
CA ILE A 31 -11.30 2.76 -1.31
C ILE A 31 -10.73 2.98 0.10
N GLY A 32 -10.63 1.90 0.92
CA GLY A 32 -10.03 1.96 2.25
C GLY A 32 -8.52 2.25 2.23
N GLY A 33 -7.84 1.84 1.17
CA GLY A 33 -6.42 2.12 0.94
C GLY A 33 -6.11 3.62 0.89
N ALA A 34 -7.03 4.42 0.32
CA ALA A 34 -6.88 5.88 0.32
C ALA A 34 -6.89 6.47 1.75
N ALA A 35 -7.77 5.95 2.62
CA ALA A 35 -7.79 6.36 4.02
C ALA A 35 -6.53 5.88 4.77
N GLY A 36 -6.03 4.68 4.46
CA GLY A 36 -4.77 4.15 5.02
C GLY A 36 -3.52 4.90 4.56
N ALA A 37 -3.54 5.50 3.37
CA ALA A 37 -2.44 6.31 2.84
C ALA A 37 -2.50 7.79 3.30
N ALA A 38 -3.66 8.30 3.74
CA ALA A 38 -3.83 9.69 4.17
C ALA A 38 -2.85 10.15 5.27
N PRO A 39 -2.43 9.31 6.25
CA PRO A 39 -1.42 9.70 7.24
C PRO A 39 -0.11 10.20 6.63
N VAL A 40 0.27 9.76 5.42
CA VAL A 40 1.47 10.23 4.73
C VAL A 40 1.36 11.73 4.41
N LEU A 41 0.21 12.16 3.86
CA LEU A 41 -0.04 13.58 3.55
C LEU A 41 -0.17 14.41 4.82
N ILE A 42 -0.79 13.85 5.87
CA ILE A 42 -0.90 14.52 7.17
C ILE A 42 0.48 14.72 7.79
N GLY A 43 1.33 13.68 7.77
CA GLY A 43 2.71 13.77 8.26
C GLY A 43 3.53 14.81 7.49
N TRP A 44 3.40 14.85 6.15
CA TRP A 44 4.06 15.85 5.32
C TRP A 44 3.61 17.25 5.66
N ALA A 45 2.30 17.52 5.71
CA ALA A 45 1.74 18.81 6.06
C ALA A 45 2.09 19.28 7.48
N ALA A 46 2.31 18.35 8.41
CA ALA A 46 2.72 18.65 9.78
C ALA A 46 4.15 19.27 9.87
N THR A 47 4.98 19.11 8.84
CA THR A 47 6.29 19.78 8.75
C THR A 47 6.18 21.27 8.38
N GLY A 48 4.98 21.76 8.08
CA GLY A 48 4.74 23.15 7.65
C GLY A 48 5.02 23.38 6.17
N THR A 49 5.34 22.34 5.41
CA THR A 49 5.55 22.41 3.95
C THR A 49 4.25 22.19 3.19
N GLU A 50 4.12 22.81 2.02
CA GLU A 50 3.00 22.57 1.12
C GLU A 50 3.07 21.13 0.54
N LEU A 51 1.90 20.60 0.18
CA LEU A 51 1.83 19.30 -0.49
C LEU A 51 2.36 19.43 -1.92
N ASP A 52 3.43 18.73 -2.21
CA ASP A 52 4.13 18.72 -3.48
C ASP A 52 4.04 17.34 -4.19
N THR A 53 4.71 17.21 -5.32
CA THR A 53 4.76 15.94 -6.08
C THR A 53 5.34 14.79 -5.25
N GLY A 54 6.31 15.06 -4.36
CA GLY A 54 6.92 14.07 -3.49
C GLY A 54 5.91 13.49 -2.49
N SER A 55 5.16 14.35 -1.82
CA SER A 55 4.11 13.94 -0.87
C SER A 55 3.02 13.09 -1.54
N TRP A 56 2.60 13.47 -2.76
CA TRP A 56 1.62 12.70 -3.52
C TRP A 56 2.16 11.37 -4.02
N LEU A 57 3.43 11.26 -4.39
CA LEU A 57 4.05 9.99 -4.75
C LEU A 57 4.18 9.05 -3.55
N LEU A 58 4.51 9.57 -2.37
CA LEU A 58 4.54 8.79 -1.13
C LEU A 58 3.14 8.29 -0.75
N PHE A 59 2.13 9.14 -0.88
CA PHE A 59 0.73 8.73 -0.72
C PHE A 59 0.37 7.62 -1.71
N LEU A 60 0.70 7.80 -2.99
CA LEU A 60 0.41 6.84 -4.05
C LEU A 60 1.11 5.50 -3.82
N LEU A 61 2.35 5.52 -3.32
CA LEU A 61 3.09 4.31 -2.96
C LEU A 61 2.32 3.45 -1.95
N VAL A 62 1.88 4.05 -0.85
CA VAL A 62 1.13 3.34 0.21
C VAL A 62 -0.26 2.95 -0.30
N PHE A 63 -0.91 3.82 -1.07
CA PHE A 63 -2.22 3.54 -1.67
C PHE A 63 -2.20 2.33 -2.60
N LEU A 64 -1.21 2.23 -3.50
CA LEU A 64 -1.07 1.12 -4.45
C LEU A 64 -0.59 -0.17 -3.77
N TRP A 65 0.26 -0.05 -2.74
CA TRP A 65 0.71 -1.20 -1.95
C TRP A 65 -0.44 -1.87 -1.20
N THR A 66 -1.38 -1.09 -0.67
CA THR A 66 -2.45 -1.57 0.22
C THR A 66 -3.32 -2.68 -0.40
N PRO A 67 -3.87 -2.57 -1.63
CA PRO A 67 -4.69 -3.62 -2.21
C PRO A 67 -3.93 -4.93 -2.43
N ALA A 68 -2.72 -4.87 -2.96
CA ALA A 68 -1.90 -6.06 -3.20
C ALA A 68 -1.60 -6.82 -1.90
N HIS A 69 -1.26 -6.08 -0.84
CA HIS A 69 -0.97 -6.60 0.49
C HIS A 69 -2.19 -7.30 1.11
N PHE A 70 -3.34 -6.61 1.18
CA PHE A 70 -4.53 -7.16 1.82
C PHE A 70 -5.21 -8.27 1.02
N TRP A 71 -5.18 -8.24 -0.32
CA TRP A 71 -5.71 -9.34 -1.12
C TRP A 71 -4.89 -10.63 -0.95
N ALA A 72 -3.58 -10.53 -0.76
CA ALA A 72 -2.77 -11.70 -0.45
C ALA A 72 -3.18 -12.34 0.90
N LEU A 73 -3.42 -11.53 1.93
CA LEU A 73 -3.96 -12.00 3.20
C LEU A 73 -5.37 -12.59 3.05
N SER A 74 -6.21 -11.97 2.22
CA SER A 74 -7.58 -12.43 1.98
C SER A 74 -7.64 -13.76 1.21
N ILE A 75 -6.65 -14.05 0.34
CA ILE A 75 -6.53 -15.37 -0.30
C ILE A 75 -6.22 -16.45 0.75
N GLU A 76 -5.36 -16.14 1.73
CA GLU A 76 -5.00 -17.08 2.80
C GLU A 76 -6.21 -17.41 3.69
N ASN A 77 -7.04 -16.40 3.99
CA ASN A 77 -8.18 -16.53 4.92
C ASN A 77 -9.53 -16.51 4.19
N VAL A 78 -9.60 -17.00 2.94
CA VAL A 78 -10.78 -16.85 2.09
C VAL A 78 -12.05 -17.49 2.67
N GLU A 79 -11.92 -18.60 3.39
CA GLU A 79 -13.05 -19.30 4.01
C GLU A 79 -13.64 -18.50 5.18
N ASP A 80 -12.80 -17.83 5.97
CA ASP A 80 -13.26 -16.98 7.07
C ASP A 80 -14.05 -15.77 6.54
N TYR A 81 -13.58 -15.17 5.43
CA TYR A 81 -14.30 -14.06 4.78
C TYR A 81 -15.62 -14.52 4.15
N ARG A 82 -15.68 -15.75 3.60
CA ARG A 82 -16.93 -16.35 3.09
C ARG A 82 -17.92 -16.61 4.22
N GLY A 83 -17.45 -17.17 5.32
CA GLY A 83 -18.29 -17.45 6.50
C GLY A 83 -18.88 -16.17 7.14
N ALA A 84 -18.15 -15.06 7.02
CA ALA A 84 -18.60 -13.74 7.49
C ALA A 84 -19.42 -12.96 6.43
N GLU A 85 -19.71 -13.55 5.27
CA GLU A 85 -20.39 -12.91 4.12
C GLU A 85 -19.76 -11.57 3.70
N PHE A 86 -18.43 -11.46 3.90
CA PHE A 86 -17.72 -10.22 3.63
C PHE A 86 -17.21 -10.19 2.17
N PRO A 87 -17.60 -9.19 1.35
CA PRO A 87 -17.27 -9.14 -0.07
C PRO A 87 -15.82 -8.71 -0.30
N MET A 88 -14.90 -9.67 -0.17
CA MET A 88 -13.51 -9.50 -0.56
C MET A 88 -13.28 -9.97 -1.99
N LEU A 89 -12.30 -9.40 -2.69
CA LEU A 89 -12.03 -9.81 -4.08
C LEU A 89 -11.86 -11.34 -4.21
N PRO A 90 -11.08 -12.06 -3.37
CA PRO A 90 -10.95 -13.51 -3.49
C PRO A 90 -12.16 -14.32 -3.07
N THR A 91 -13.19 -13.73 -2.44
CA THR A 91 -14.44 -14.43 -2.16
C THR A 91 -15.37 -14.46 -3.39
N GLN A 92 -15.24 -13.49 -4.28
CA GLN A 92 -16.04 -13.31 -5.49
C GLN A 92 -15.33 -13.76 -6.76
N GLU A 93 -14.00 -13.69 -6.78
CA GLU A 93 -13.16 -14.00 -7.94
C GLU A 93 -12.26 -15.20 -7.65
N SER A 94 -11.77 -15.83 -8.73
CA SER A 94 -10.81 -16.92 -8.59
C SER A 94 -9.48 -16.44 -8.01
N LYS A 95 -8.77 -17.31 -7.28
CA LYS A 95 -7.42 -17.07 -6.78
C LYS A 95 -6.48 -16.58 -7.89
N LYS A 96 -6.58 -17.17 -9.09
CA LYS A 96 -5.75 -16.78 -10.25
C LYS A 96 -6.01 -15.34 -10.67
N ARG A 97 -7.29 -14.93 -10.76
CA ARG A 97 -7.66 -13.56 -11.13
C ARG A 97 -7.25 -12.56 -10.07
N THR A 98 -7.46 -12.87 -8.80
CA THR A 98 -6.95 -12.04 -7.68
C THR A 98 -5.44 -11.88 -7.73
N SER A 99 -4.69 -12.96 -8.05
CA SER A 99 -3.22 -12.89 -8.18
C SER A 99 -2.77 -12.00 -9.34
N ILE A 100 -3.54 -11.90 -10.43
CA ILE A 100 -3.25 -10.94 -11.51
C ILE A 100 -3.39 -9.50 -11.00
N PHE A 101 -4.47 -9.18 -10.27
CA PHE A 101 -4.63 -7.84 -9.68
C PHE A 101 -3.51 -7.52 -8.69
N ILE A 102 -3.10 -8.48 -7.84
CA ILE A 102 -1.94 -8.33 -6.96
C ILE A 102 -0.69 -8.00 -7.79
N GLY A 103 -0.47 -8.67 -8.93
CA GLY A 103 0.64 -8.39 -9.84
C GLY A 103 0.63 -6.98 -10.41
N VAL A 104 -0.53 -6.53 -10.87
CA VAL A 104 -0.69 -5.17 -11.45
C VAL A 104 -0.42 -4.10 -10.38
N TYR A 105 -1.00 -4.23 -9.18
CA TYR A 105 -0.77 -3.30 -8.10
C TYR A 105 0.67 -3.34 -7.56
N SER A 106 1.29 -4.52 -7.51
CA SER A 106 2.73 -4.66 -7.18
C SER A 106 3.62 -3.94 -8.19
N CYS A 107 3.34 -4.10 -9.48
CA CYS A 107 4.07 -3.43 -10.54
C CYS A 107 3.94 -1.90 -10.42
N ALA A 108 2.72 -1.40 -10.24
CA ALA A 108 2.48 0.03 -10.03
C ALA A 108 3.20 0.56 -8.77
N THR A 109 3.19 -0.21 -7.67
CA THR A 109 3.92 0.13 -6.44
C THR A 109 5.43 0.23 -6.68
N VAL A 110 6.02 -0.73 -7.40
CA VAL A 110 7.46 -0.71 -7.74
C VAL A 110 7.80 0.47 -8.63
N ILE A 111 6.99 0.74 -9.67
CA ILE A 111 7.19 1.91 -10.53
C ILE A 111 7.13 3.20 -9.71
N THR A 112 6.15 3.34 -8.84
CA THR A 112 6.02 4.52 -7.97
C THR A 112 7.22 4.68 -7.06
N SER A 113 7.73 3.61 -6.44
CA SER A 113 8.93 3.68 -5.60
C SER A 113 10.17 4.14 -6.37
N LEU A 114 10.33 3.72 -7.63
CA LEU A 114 11.43 4.18 -8.48
C LEU A 114 11.28 5.65 -8.90
N LEU A 115 10.04 6.12 -9.15
CA LEU A 115 9.75 7.52 -9.49
C LEU A 115 9.98 8.48 -8.32
N ILE A 116 9.94 8.01 -7.08
CA ILE A 116 10.25 8.81 -5.90
C ILE A 116 11.72 9.27 -5.91
N ALA A 117 12.65 8.43 -6.40
CA ALA A 117 14.07 8.74 -6.39
C ALA A 117 14.43 10.08 -7.06
N PRO A 118 14.06 10.35 -8.32
CA PRO A 118 14.38 11.63 -8.95
C PRO A 118 13.59 12.80 -8.39
N VAL A 119 12.36 12.60 -7.88
CA VAL A 119 11.52 13.66 -7.36
C VAL A 119 12.02 14.17 -6.00
N LEU A 120 12.42 13.26 -5.12
CA LEU A 120 13.00 13.59 -3.81
C LEU A 120 14.53 13.69 -3.84
N GLN A 121 15.15 13.62 -5.02
CA GLN A 121 16.61 13.70 -5.22
C GLN A 121 17.38 12.70 -4.34
N LEU A 122 16.84 11.47 -4.23
CA LEU A 122 17.45 10.39 -3.46
C LEU A 122 18.63 9.79 -4.24
N GLY A 123 19.63 9.33 -3.51
CA GLY A 123 20.87 8.81 -4.07
C GLY A 123 20.79 7.33 -4.48
N LEU A 124 21.99 6.79 -4.77
CA LEU A 124 22.13 5.43 -5.29
C LEU A 124 21.76 4.34 -4.27
N ILE A 125 21.90 4.61 -2.97
CA ILE A 125 21.57 3.64 -1.91
C ILE A 125 20.08 3.31 -1.97
N TYR A 126 19.24 4.34 -2.00
CA TYR A 126 17.79 4.16 -2.14
C TYR A 126 17.45 3.44 -3.44
N LEU A 127 17.97 3.90 -4.58
CA LEU A 127 17.64 3.37 -5.89
C LEU A 127 18.01 1.87 -6.01
N PHE A 128 19.17 1.49 -5.50
CA PHE A 128 19.64 0.10 -5.49
C PHE A 128 18.72 -0.81 -4.67
N LEU A 129 18.36 -0.38 -3.46
CA LEU A 129 17.46 -1.15 -2.59
C LEU A 129 16.04 -1.21 -3.16
N ALA A 130 15.51 -0.11 -3.70
CA ALA A 130 14.20 -0.08 -4.34
C ALA A 130 14.14 -1.03 -5.54
N LEU A 131 15.20 -1.09 -6.36
CA LEU A 131 15.29 -1.98 -7.50
C LEU A 131 15.34 -3.47 -7.07
N ILE A 132 16.25 -3.83 -6.17
CA ILE A 132 16.41 -5.22 -5.72
C ILE A 132 15.13 -5.73 -5.06
N PHE A 133 14.60 -5.00 -4.08
CA PHE A 133 13.39 -5.41 -3.37
C PHE A 133 12.15 -5.34 -4.26
N GLY A 134 12.11 -4.40 -5.23
CA GLY A 134 11.07 -4.33 -6.25
C GLY A 134 11.06 -5.55 -7.15
N ILE A 135 12.22 -5.96 -7.69
CA ILE A 135 12.35 -7.19 -8.48
C ILE A 135 11.90 -8.41 -7.66
N TYR A 136 12.31 -8.50 -6.40
CA TYR A 136 11.93 -9.62 -5.56
C TYR A 136 10.44 -9.62 -5.24
N LEU A 137 9.80 -8.45 -5.06
CA LEU A 137 8.35 -8.33 -4.93
C LEU A 137 7.63 -8.86 -6.17
N MET A 138 8.13 -8.54 -7.37
CA MET A 138 7.58 -9.06 -8.64
C MET A 138 7.76 -10.58 -8.76
N ILE A 139 8.91 -11.13 -8.37
CA ILE A 139 9.14 -12.58 -8.33
C ILE A 139 8.14 -13.27 -7.38
N LYS A 140 7.91 -12.69 -6.20
CA LYS A 140 6.91 -13.19 -5.23
C LYS A 140 5.48 -13.11 -5.81
N SER A 141 5.12 -12.01 -6.46
CA SER A 141 3.83 -11.85 -7.11
C SER A 141 3.61 -12.90 -8.20
N TYR A 142 4.61 -13.14 -9.05
CA TYR A 142 4.56 -14.21 -10.06
C TYR A 142 4.51 -15.61 -9.43
N GLY A 143 5.24 -15.83 -8.33
CA GLY A 143 5.18 -17.07 -7.55
C GLY A 143 3.78 -17.36 -6.98
N LEU A 144 3.06 -16.31 -6.57
CA LEU A 144 1.68 -16.42 -6.12
C LEU A 144 0.74 -16.78 -7.28
N TYR A 145 0.87 -16.11 -8.42
CA TYR A 145 0.10 -16.40 -9.63
C TYR A 145 0.30 -17.85 -10.13
N SER A 146 1.53 -18.34 -10.10
CA SER A 146 1.90 -19.71 -10.51
C SER A 146 1.69 -20.77 -9.43
N ASN A 147 1.08 -20.43 -8.30
CA ASN A 147 0.87 -21.30 -7.13
C ASN A 147 2.15 -21.94 -6.56
N LYS A 148 3.31 -21.33 -6.78
CA LYS A 148 4.62 -21.79 -6.27
C LYS A 148 4.89 -21.34 -4.84
N ILE A 149 4.19 -20.34 -4.34
CA ILE A 149 4.32 -19.83 -2.97
C ILE A 149 2.97 -19.71 -2.27
N LYS A 150 2.99 -19.74 -0.94
CA LYS A 150 1.81 -19.46 -0.12
C LYS A 150 1.50 -17.95 -0.13
N PRO A 151 0.21 -17.54 -0.07
CA PRO A 151 -0.18 -16.13 -0.03
C PRO A 151 0.44 -15.37 1.15
N ILE A 152 0.55 -16.02 2.31
CA ILE A 152 1.20 -15.45 3.50
C ILE A 152 2.66 -15.05 3.26
N SER A 153 3.38 -15.79 2.40
CA SER A 153 4.78 -15.46 2.06
C SER A 153 4.89 -14.16 1.26
N TYR A 154 3.92 -13.89 0.38
CA TYR A 154 3.83 -12.60 -0.31
C TYR A 154 3.44 -11.48 0.66
N PHE A 155 2.44 -11.72 1.51
CA PHE A 155 1.96 -10.77 2.52
C PHE A 155 3.09 -10.29 3.43
N VAL A 156 3.85 -11.21 4.04
CA VAL A 156 4.99 -10.86 4.90
C VAL A 156 6.06 -10.10 4.15
N PHE A 157 6.40 -10.54 2.92
CA PHE A 157 7.41 -9.85 2.13
C PHE A 157 6.99 -8.46 1.69
N SER A 158 5.72 -8.23 1.37
CA SER A 158 5.22 -6.91 0.98
C SER A 158 5.34 -5.88 2.12
N ASN A 159 5.21 -6.30 3.39
CA ASN A 159 5.55 -5.46 4.56
C ASN A 159 7.04 -5.15 4.63
N THR A 160 7.90 -6.17 4.45
CA THR A 160 9.35 -5.99 4.43
C THR A 160 9.77 -5.01 3.32
N TYR A 161 9.16 -5.15 2.13
CA TYR A 161 9.39 -4.24 1.01
C TYR A 161 9.10 -2.78 1.41
N LEU A 162 7.91 -2.50 1.94
CA LEU A 162 7.52 -1.14 2.31
C LEU A 162 8.44 -0.57 3.41
N ALA A 163 8.77 -1.38 4.41
CA ALA A 163 9.71 -0.99 5.47
C ALA A 163 11.10 -0.65 4.91
N VAL A 164 11.63 -1.46 4.00
CA VAL A 164 12.94 -1.20 3.36
C VAL A 164 12.90 0.08 2.54
N ILE A 165 11.82 0.33 1.77
CA ILE A 165 11.67 1.56 0.99
C ILE A 165 11.73 2.80 1.90
N PHE A 166 10.97 2.84 2.99
CA PHE A 166 10.99 3.99 3.89
C PHE A 166 12.31 4.13 4.66
N LEU A 167 12.88 3.03 5.16
CA LEU A 167 14.15 3.06 5.88
C LEU A 167 15.32 3.46 4.97
N SER A 168 15.35 2.97 3.73
CA SER A 168 16.38 3.36 2.76
C SER A 168 16.28 4.84 2.38
N MET A 169 15.08 5.38 2.30
CA MET A 169 14.85 6.80 2.06
C MET A 169 15.43 7.66 3.21
N ILE A 170 15.14 7.28 4.45
CA ILE A 170 15.68 7.95 5.64
C ILE A 170 17.21 7.85 5.67
N ALA A 171 17.76 6.66 5.42
CA ALA A 171 19.20 6.42 5.44
C ALA A 171 19.92 7.27 4.36
N ASP A 172 19.35 7.35 3.16
CA ASP A 172 19.92 8.11 2.04
C ASP A 172 19.93 9.61 2.33
N ILE A 173 18.85 10.16 2.88
CA ILE A 173 18.76 11.55 3.29
C ILE A 173 19.79 11.88 4.39
N LEU A 174 19.90 11.04 5.42
CA LEU A 174 20.86 11.24 6.51
C LEU A 174 22.31 11.16 6.01
N PHE A 175 22.61 10.28 5.06
CA PHE A 175 23.92 10.17 4.45
C PHE A 175 24.25 11.42 3.61
N THR A 176 23.29 11.93 2.87
CA THR A 176 23.47 13.15 2.06
C THR A 176 23.71 14.36 2.95
N ILE A 177 22.92 14.57 4.00
CA ILE A 177 23.11 15.70 4.95
C ILE A 177 24.48 15.66 5.62
N ARG A 178 25.01 14.47 5.92
CA ARG A 178 26.32 14.32 6.58
C ARG A 178 27.50 14.70 5.67
N ASN A 179 27.32 14.61 4.35
CA ASN A 179 28.38 14.83 3.36
C ASN A 179 28.30 16.20 2.65
N THR A 180 27.29 17.02 2.97
CA THR A 180 27.17 18.46 2.61
C THR A 180 27.60 19.35 3.76
#